data_dfe23a6fb6bfa8b1f8f63084a1869373
#
_entry.id   dfe23a6fb6bfa8b1f8f63084a1869373
#
_cell.length_a   1.000
_cell.length_b   1.000
_cell.length_c   1.000
_cell.angle_alpha   90.00
_cell.angle_beta   90.00
_cell.angle_gamma   90.00
#
_symmetry.space_group_name_H-M   'P 1'
#
loop_
_entity.id
_entity.type
_entity.pdbx_description
1 polymer ?
#
loop_
_entity_poly.entity_id
_entity_poly.type
_entity_poly.pdbx_seq_one_letter_code
_entity_poly.pdbx_strand_id
1 'polypeptide(L)'
;MTSAASHSADVVIVGGAVMGSSAAYHLLSDPGFKGRVIVVEKDPTYQLSASALSAASIRQQYSSAVNIRISLYGIQFLRSIGDRLAVDGDRPEIGLKEGGYLYCASEAGASVLAENQALQAAEGADILFLKPDELKARFPWLNVEDLAAGTWGRSGEGWFDGWGLLQAFRRKARSLGAEYVKGEVAEVEREGNAVVAVRLKDGTRIACGTLVNCAGSGGRALAEMAGVRIPVQAKRRYVFTFSCKEPVENCPLLIDTSGAYARPEGEGAFICGASPEADVDPDWFDEDPASQEIDFSFFEEFIWPSLAHRVPAFEAIRPGRAWSGPYDMCLLDHNAIVGQAGDVKNFYLCNGFSGHGLQQSPAIGRGLAELIVHGVFRTLDLSELGYERVLANRPLLERNVI
;
A
#
# COMPACT_ATOMS: atom_id res chain seq x y z
N MET A 1 -30.00 13.45 29.25
CA MET A 1 -29.71 12.81 27.96
C MET A 1 -29.29 13.93 27.02
N THR A 2 -27.98 14.13 26.84
CA THR A 2 -27.45 15.08 25.86
C THR A 2 -27.75 14.52 24.47
N SER A 3 -28.47 15.27 23.64
CA SER A 3 -28.75 14.96 22.26
C SER A 3 -27.38 14.69 21.58
N ALA A 4 -27.16 13.46 21.10
CA ALA A 4 -25.97 13.15 20.29
C ALA A 4 -25.96 14.10 19.10
N ALA A 5 -24.84 14.76 18.85
CA ALA A 5 -24.68 15.64 17.70
C ALA A 5 -24.92 14.85 16.41
N SER A 6 -25.89 15.30 15.62
CA SER A 6 -26.17 14.70 14.31
C SER A 6 -25.33 15.43 13.26
N HIS A 7 -24.35 14.74 12.69
CA HIS A 7 -23.57 15.23 11.57
C HIS A 7 -24.12 14.67 10.26
N SER A 8 -23.91 15.36 9.15
CA SER A 8 -24.24 14.87 7.81
C SER A 8 -23.13 15.25 6.83
N ALA A 9 -22.86 14.38 5.87
CA ALA A 9 -21.94 14.64 4.77
C ALA A 9 -22.45 13.99 3.47
N ASP A 10 -22.03 14.53 2.33
CA ASP A 10 -22.29 13.89 1.04
C ASP A 10 -21.46 12.62 0.90
N VAL A 11 -20.23 12.66 1.39
CA VAL A 11 -19.33 11.52 1.43
C VAL A 11 -18.75 11.34 2.83
N VAL A 12 -18.89 10.15 3.40
CA VAL A 12 -18.16 9.71 4.60
C VAL A 12 -17.10 8.70 4.20
N ILE A 13 -15.86 8.95 4.58
CA ILE A 13 -14.71 8.05 4.37
C ILE A 13 -14.33 7.48 5.74
N VAL A 14 -14.31 6.16 5.88
CA VAL A 14 -13.86 5.49 7.10
C VAL A 14 -12.42 5.01 6.93
N GLY A 15 -11.54 5.50 7.80
CA GLY A 15 -10.08 5.36 7.71
C GLY A 15 -9.43 6.58 7.07
N GLY A 16 -8.69 7.34 7.87
CA GLY A 16 -8.05 8.61 7.49
C GLY A 16 -6.56 8.51 7.19
N ALA A 17 -6.00 7.30 7.09
CA ALA A 17 -4.62 7.09 6.69
C ALA A 17 -4.39 7.48 5.21
N VAL A 18 -3.27 7.06 4.59
CA VAL A 18 -2.88 7.55 3.26
C VAL A 18 -4.00 7.39 2.22
N MET A 19 -4.70 6.26 2.23
CA MET A 19 -5.72 5.95 1.22
C MET A 19 -6.95 6.84 1.35
N GLY A 20 -7.52 6.94 2.57
CA GLY A 20 -8.69 7.80 2.81
C GLY A 20 -8.36 9.29 2.68
N SER A 21 -7.16 9.71 3.06
CA SER A 21 -6.72 11.10 2.88
C SER A 21 -6.49 11.42 1.40
N SER A 22 -5.98 10.46 0.60
CA SER A 22 -5.87 10.61 -0.86
C SER A 22 -7.24 10.70 -1.52
N ALA A 23 -8.19 9.83 -1.14
CA ALA A 23 -9.56 9.88 -1.65
C ALA A 23 -10.24 11.23 -1.32
N ALA A 24 -10.11 11.70 -0.07
CA ALA A 24 -10.65 13.00 0.35
C ALA A 24 -10.04 14.18 -0.45
N TYR A 25 -8.72 14.16 -0.65
CA TYR A 25 -8.01 15.16 -1.44
C TYR A 25 -8.53 15.19 -2.88
N HIS A 26 -8.61 14.04 -3.53
CA HIS A 26 -9.02 13.98 -4.93
C HIS A 26 -10.49 14.34 -5.13
N LEU A 27 -11.38 13.92 -4.22
CA LEU A 27 -12.79 14.34 -4.22
C LEU A 27 -12.93 15.86 -4.15
N LEU A 28 -12.28 16.49 -3.15
CA LEU A 28 -12.38 17.93 -2.95
C LEU A 28 -11.63 18.75 -3.99
N SER A 29 -10.70 18.15 -4.73
CA SER A 29 -9.99 18.77 -5.84
C SER A 29 -10.75 18.64 -7.17
N ASP A 30 -11.74 17.76 -7.27
CA ASP A 30 -12.51 17.60 -8.49
C ASP A 30 -13.52 18.74 -8.64
N PRO A 31 -13.50 19.52 -9.75
CA PRO A 31 -14.39 20.65 -9.94
C PRO A 31 -15.89 20.26 -10.03
N GLY A 32 -16.18 18.99 -10.34
CA GLY A 32 -17.53 18.43 -10.34
C GLY A 32 -18.09 18.12 -8.94
N PHE A 33 -17.25 18.07 -7.92
CA PHE A 33 -17.67 17.82 -6.54
C PHE A 33 -17.86 19.13 -5.78
N LYS A 34 -19.02 19.29 -5.14
CA LYS A 34 -19.35 20.48 -4.31
C LYS A 34 -19.88 20.08 -2.93
N GLY A 35 -19.76 18.79 -2.61
CA GLY A 35 -20.27 18.23 -1.38
C GLY A 35 -19.33 18.37 -0.18
N ARG A 36 -19.83 17.97 0.97
CA ARG A 36 -19.10 17.89 2.24
C ARG A 36 -18.49 16.51 2.40
N VAL A 37 -17.21 16.45 2.78
CA VAL A 37 -16.48 15.22 3.09
C VAL A 37 -16.15 15.15 4.57
N ILE A 38 -16.58 14.07 5.24
CA ILE A 38 -16.15 13.71 6.59
C ILE A 38 -15.28 12.45 6.52
N VAL A 39 -14.10 12.53 7.13
CA VAL A 39 -13.19 11.39 7.30
C VAL A 39 -13.26 10.95 8.76
N VAL A 40 -13.71 9.72 9.01
CA VAL A 40 -13.76 9.13 10.35
C VAL A 40 -12.49 8.31 10.57
N GLU A 41 -11.75 8.64 11.64
CA GLU A 41 -10.50 7.95 11.99
C GLU A 41 -10.51 7.56 13.48
N LYS A 42 -10.28 6.27 13.75
CA LYS A 42 -10.28 5.75 15.12
C LYS A 42 -9.03 6.19 15.91
N ASP A 43 -7.88 6.24 15.26
CA ASP A 43 -6.61 6.66 15.85
C ASP A 43 -5.97 7.82 15.06
N PRO A 44 -6.24 9.08 15.44
CA PRO A 44 -5.67 10.24 14.76
C PRO A 44 -4.15 10.37 14.90
N THR A 45 -3.50 9.54 15.70
CA THR A 45 -2.03 9.45 15.75
C THR A 45 -1.46 8.66 14.59
N TYR A 46 -2.26 7.77 13.99
CA TYR A 46 -1.89 6.87 12.89
C TYR A 46 -0.71 5.93 13.18
N GLN A 47 -0.25 5.83 14.42
CA GLN A 47 0.96 5.08 14.79
C GLN A 47 0.89 3.59 14.45
N LEU A 48 -0.33 3.03 14.49
CA LEU A 48 -0.58 1.62 14.17
C LEU A 48 -1.14 1.42 12.75
N SER A 49 -1.14 2.45 11.91
CA SER A 49 -1.59 2.32 10.53
C SER A 49 -0.56 1.63 9.65
N ALA A 50 -1.02 0.82 8.70
CA ALA A 50 -0.15 0.23 7.67
C ALA A 50 0.70 1.29 6.96
N SER A 51 0.17 2.50 6.77
CA SER A 51 0.88 3.62 6.13
C SER A 51 2.09 4.10 6.93
N ALA A 52 1.99 4.17 8.27
CA ALA A 52 3.07 4.62 9.14
C ALA A 52 4.13 3.54 9.38
N LEU A 53 3.73 2.27 9.34
CA LEU A 53 4.59 1.11 9.63
C LEU A 53 5.18 0.48 8.36
N SER A 54 4.89 1.05 7.18
CA SER A 54 5.36 0.55 5.88
C SER A 54 6.85 0.78 5.67
N ALA A 55 7.49 -0.12 4.92
CA ALA A 55 8.82 0.10 4.34
C ALA A 55 8.86 1.24 3.31
N ALA A 56 7.73 1.73 2.87
CA ALA A 56 7.51 2.90 2.04
C ALA A 56 8.36 2.93 0.75
N SER A 57 7.96 2.13 -0.20
CA SER A 57 8.63 2.03 -1.50
C SER A 57 7.63 2.15 -2.65
N ILE A 58 8.15 2.40 -3.85
CA ILE A 58 7.40 2.40 -5.10
C ILE A 58 8.15 1.58 -6.15
N ARG A 59 7.43 0.69 -6.83
CA ARG A 59 7.94 -0.15 -7.91
C ARG A 59 6.96 -0.21 -9.07
N GLN A 60 7.46 -0.54 -10.24
CA GLN A 60 6.69 -0.78 -11.47
C GLN A 60 6.70 -2.25 -11.87
N GLN A 61 7.48 -3.07 -11.18
CA GLN A 61 7.65 -4.48 -11.44
C GLN A 61 6.48 -5.30 -10.89
N TYR A 62 5.34 -5.19 -11.57
CA TYR A 62 4.14 -5.97 -11.36
C TYR A 62 3.91 -6.95 -12.51
N SER A 63 3.04 -7.94 -12.29
CA SER A 63 2.63 -8.93 -13.28
C SER A 63 1.27 -8.63 -13.93
N SER A 64 0.65 -7.49 -13.59
CA SER A 64 -0.60 -7.03 -14.17
C SER A 64 -0.50 -5.60 -14.71
N ALA A 65 -1.05 -5.34 -15.89
CA ALA A 65 -0.99 -4.05 -16.57
C ALA A 65 -1.60 -2.92 -15.73
N VAL A 66 -2.71 -3.18 -15.04
CA VAL A 66 -3.37 -2.18 -14.19
C VAL A 66 -2.44 -1.71 -13.06
N ASN A 67 -1.71 -2.61 -12.38
CA ASN A 67 -0.78 -2.26 -11.32
C ASN A 67 0.45 -1.48 -11.85
N ILE A 68 0.95 -1.85 -13.03
CA ILE A 68 2.04 -1.11 -13.69
C ILE A 68 1.59 0.33 -13.97
N ARG A 69 0.41 0.52 -14.56
CA ARG A 69 -0.14 1.85 -14.87
C ARG A 69 -0.41 2.68 -13.62
N ILE A 70 -0.93 2.06 -12.54
CA ILE A 70 -1.09 2.69 -11.23
C ILE A 70 0.25 3.22 -10.72
N SER A 71 1.32 2.41 -10.82
CA SER A 71 2.65 2.80 -10.37
C SER A 71 3.30 3.87 -11.25
N LEU A 72 3.11 3.81 -12.56
CA LEU A 72 3.54 4.87 -13.48
C LEU A 72 2.87 6.21 -13.17
N TYR A 73 1.57 6.22 -12.86
CA TYR A 73 0.89 7.40 -12.37
C TYR A 73 1.43 7.84 -10.99
N GLY A 74 1.62 6.87 -10.10
CA GLY A 74 2.12 7.09 -8.74
C GLY A 74 3.46 7.82 -8.72
N ILE A 75 4.45 7.34 -9.48
CA ILE A 75 5.78 7.98 -9.51
C ILE A 75 5.73 9.41 -10.06
N GLN A 76 4.90 9.68 -11.08
CA GLN A 76 4.73 11.05 -11.59
C GLN A 76 4.08 11.96 -10.54
N PHE A 77 3.16 11.42 -9.75
CA PHE A 77 2.55 12.15 -8.64
C PHE A 77 3.59 12.47 -7.56
N LEU A 78 4.38 11.47 -7.12
CA LEU A 78 5.40 11.64 -6.08
C LEU A 78 6.49 12.63 -6.47
N ARG A 79 6.94 12.61 -7.73
CA ARG A 79 7.91 13.59 -8.26
C ARG A 79 7.39 15.04 -8.20
N SER A 80 6.08 15.22 -8.28
CA SER A 80 5.42 16.54 -8.28
C SER A 80 4.66 16.85 -6.99
N ILE A 81 4.90 16.09 -5.91
CA ILE A 81 4.12 16.18 -4.67
C ILE A 81 4.16 17.58 -4.05
N GLY A 82 5.31 18.25 -4.08
CA GLY A 82 5.50 19.59 -3.55
C GLY A 82 4.56 20.63 -4.19
N ASP A 83 4.25 20.49 -5.49
CA ASP A 83 3.30 21.36 -6.17
C ASP A 83 1.85 20.94 -5.92
N ARG A 84 1.58 19.63 -5.99
CA ARG A 84 0.22 19.10 -5.89
C ARG A 84 -0.39 19.25 -4.52
N LEU A 85 0.41 19.05 -3.47
CA LEU A 85 -0.06 19.03 -2.07
C LEU A 85 0.41 20.24 -1.27
N ALA A 86 0.85 21.32 -1.92
CA ALA A 86 1.18 22.57 -1.25
C ALA A 86 -0.02 23.16 -0.51
N VAL A 87 0.22 23.69 0.70
CA VAL A 87 -0.77 24.38 1.53
C VAL A 87 -0.13 25.66 2.07
N ASP A 88 -0.76 26.81 1.81
CA ASP A 88 -0.32 28.12 2.29
C ASP A 88 1.16 28.43 1.96
N GLY A 89 1.62 27.97 0.80
CA GLY A 89 3.01 28.16 0.32
C GLY A 89 4.00 27.12 0.84
N ASP A 90 3.63 26.30 1.82
CA ASP A 90 4.44 25.18 2.30
C ASP A 90 4.29 23.97 1.35
N ARG A 91 5.42 23.52 0.80
CA ARG A 91 5.52 22.44 -0.19
C ARG A 91 6.07 21.18 0.50
N PRO A 92 5.27 20.10 0.59
CA PRO A 92 5.74 18.87 1.24
C PRO A 92 6.87 18.22 0.44
N GLU A 93 7.84 17.69 1.19
CA GLU A 93 8.91 16.85 0.69
C GLU A 93 8.81 15.49 1.35
N ILE A 94 9.01 14.42 0.59
CA ILE A 94 8.94 13.03 1.06
C ILE A 94 10.26 12.29 0.88
N GLY A 95 11.34 12.98 0.60
CA GLY A 95 12.66 12.37 0.45
C GLY A 95 12.70 11.25 -0.60
N LEU A 96 11.95 11.38 -1.70
CA LEU A 96 11.90 10.38 -2.77
C LEU A 96 13.30 10.08 -3.31
N LYS A 97 13.71 8.80 -3.22
CA LYS A 97 14.97 8.27 -3.74
C LYS A 97 14.67 7.21 -4.79
N GLU A 98 14.97 7.52 -6.04
CA GLU A 98 14.83 6.57 -7.15
C GLU A 98 16.08 5.68 -7.24
N GLY A 99 16.31 4.87 -6.20
CA GLY A 99 17.43 3.93 -6.12
C GLY A 99 17.23 2.65 -6.92
N GLY A 100 16.02 2.44 -7.46
CA GLY A 100 15.63 1.26 -8.21
C GLY A 100 15.19 0.08 -7.34
N TYR A 101 14.67 -0.94 -8.02
CA TYR A 101 14.40 -2.27 -7.50
C TYR A 101 15.18 -3.31 -8.28
N LEU A 102 15.68 -4.31 -7.61
CA LEU A 102 16.32 -5.47 -8.21
C LEU A 102 15.62 -6.74 -7.73
N TYR A 103 14.93 -7.41 -8.64
CA TYR A 103 14.41 -8.75 -8.40
C TYR A 103 15.42 -9.77 -8.90
N CYS A 104 15.77 -10.74 -8.06
CA CYS A 104 16.61 -11.89 -8.41
C CYS A 104 15.73 -13.10 -8.71
N ALA A 105 16.13 -13.89 -9.71
CA ALA A 105 15.47 -15.14 -10.07
C ALA A 105 16.45 -16.28 -10.22
N SER A 106 16.09 -17.43 -9.65
CA SER A 106 16.70 -18.71 -9.94
C SER A 106 16.25 -19.23 -11.32
N GLU A 107 16.78 -20.36 -11.76
CA GLU A 107 16.39 -21.01 -13.03
C GLU A 107 14.86 -21.23 -13.12
N ALA A 108 14.23 -21.60 -12.00
CA ALA A 108 12.79 -21.83 -11.93
C ALA A 108 11.94 -20.55 -12.12
N GLY A 109 12.46 -19.39 -11.69
CA GLY A 109 11.76 -18.10 -11.75
C GLY A 109 12.06 -17.26 -12.99
N ALA A 110 13.13 -17.57 -13.72
CA ALA A 110 13.65 -16.70 -14.78
C ALA A 110 12.66 -16.45 -15.92
N SER A 111 11.89 -17.48 -16.32
CA SER A 111 10.89 -17.33 -17.39
C SER A 111 9.74 -16.40 -16.97
N VAL A 112 9.25 -16.53 -15.74
CA VAL A 112 8.20 -15.65 -15.19
C VAL A 112 8.71 -14.20 -15.10
N LEU A 113 9.97 -14.03 -14.68
CA LEU A 113 10.59 -12.72 -14.60
C LEU A 113 10.72 -12.05 -15.98
N ALA A 114 11.09 -12.85 -17.01
CA ALA A 114 11.17 -12.37 -18.39
C ALA A 114 9.79 -11.97 -18.97
N GLU A 115 8.74 -12.79 -18.72
CA GLU A 115 7.38 -12.47 -19.13
C GLU A 115 6.88 -11.17 -18.47
N ASN A 116 7.10 -11.02 -17.17
CA ASN A 116 6.74 -9.82 -16.44
C ASN A 116 7.49 -8.59 -16.95
N GLN A 117 8.80 -8.70 -17.21
CA GLN A 117 9.59 -7.59 -17.74
C GLN A 117 9.11 -7.17 -19.13
N ALA A 118 8.74 -8.12 -19.99
CA ALA A 118 8.18 -7.79 -21.32
C ALA A 118 6.88 -7.01 -21.21
N LEU A 119 5.97 -7.38 -20.30
CA LEU A 119 4.74 -6.64 -20.00
C LEU A 119 5.06 -5.24 -19.45
N GLN A 120 5.97 -5.15 -18.49
CA GLN A 120 6.38 -3.89 -17.85
C GLN A 120 6.94 -2.92 -18.89
N ALA A 121 7.81 -3.40 -19.79
CA ALA A 121 8.37 -2.60 -20.87
C ALA A 121 7.30 -2.15 -21.88
N ALA A 122 6.35 -3.03 -22.22
CA ALA A 122 5.23 -2.70 -23.10
C ALA A 122 4.32 -1.60 -22.50
N GLU A 123 4.17 -1.56 -21.18
CA GLU A 123 3.43 -0.51 -20.46
C GLU A 123 4.26 0.77 -20.24
N GLY A 124 5.54 0.78 -20.63
CA GLY A 124 6.42 1.95 -20.55
C GLY A 124 7.26 2.05 -19.28
N ALA A 125 7.36 0.99 -18.48
CA ALA A 125 8.27 0.94 -17.34
C ALA A 125 9.72 0.73 -17.79
N ASP A 126 10.67 1.39 -17.12
CA ASP A 126 12.09 1.36 -17.47
C ASP A 126 12.82 0.24 -16.73
N ILE A 127 12.48 -0.99 -17.10
CA ILE A 127 12.97 -2.22 -16.45
C ILE A 127 13.90 -2.98 -17.40
N LEU A 128 15.10 -3.29 -16.93
CA LEU A 128 16.07 -4.13 -17.64
C LEU A 128 15.98 -5.57 -17.15
N PHE A 129 16.07 -6.52 -18.08
CA PHE A 129 16.33 -7.92 -17.79
C PHE A 129 17.83 -8.17 -17.92
N LEU A 130 18.47 -8.66 -16.87
CA LEU A 130 19.91 -8.83 -16.76
C LEU A 130 20.28 -10.30 -16.51
N LYS A 131 21.30 -10.79 -17.21
CA LYS A 131 21.92 -12.10 -16.97
C LYS A 131 22.90 -12.01 -15.80
N PRO A 132 23.33 -13.15 -15.22
CA PRO A 132 24.24 -13.15 -14.07
C PRO A 132 25.52 -12.32 -14.24
N ASP A 133 26.18 -12.41 -15.41
CA ASP A 133 27.39 -11.63 -15.70
C ASP A 133 27.10 -10.11 -15.74
N GLU A 134 25.95 -9.71 -16.29
CA GLU A 134 25.50 -8.31 -16.35
C GLU A 134 25.12 -7.80 -14.97
N LEU A 135 24.47 -8.64 -14.14
CA LEU A 135 24.19 -8.37 -12.73
C LEU A 135 25.48 -8.15 -11.94
N LYS A 136 26.46 -9.05 -12.10
CA LYS A 136 27.76 -8.95 -11.41
C LYS A 136 28.55 -7.71 -11.84
N ALA A 137 28.52 -7.39 -13.12
CA ALA A 137 29.16 -6.18 -13.64
C ALA A 137 28.52 -4.89 -13.09
N ARG A 138 27.18 -4.87 -12.93
CA ARG A 138 26.42 -3.73 -12.44
C ARG A 138 26.47 -3.60 -10.93
N PHE A 139 26.42 -4.72 -10.21
CA PHE A 139 26.40 -4.84 -8.75
C PHE A 139 27.54 -5.78 -8.30
N PRO A 140 28.78 -5.30 -8.22
CA PRO A 140 29.95 -6.13 -7.89
C PRO A 140 29.85 -6.85 -6.53
N TRP A 141 29.08 -6.29 -5.62
CA TRP A 141 28.80 -6.84 -4.28
C TRP A 141 27.79 -8.00 -4.28
N LEU A 142 27.05 -8.21 -5.39
CA LEU A 142 26.01 -9.24 -5.49
C LEU A 142 26.62 -10.63 -5.69
N ASN A 143 26.20 -11.61 -4.92
CA ASN A 143 26.43 -13.03 -5.25
C ASN A 143 25.42 -13.45 -6.32
N VAL A 144 25.91 -14.00 -7.43
CA VAL A 144 25.10 -14.39 -8.59
C VAL A 144 25.17 -15.88 -8.92
N GLU A 145 25.85 -16.70 -8.08
CA GLU A 145 26.16 -18.11 -8.38
C GLU A 145 24.94 -18.99 -8.62
N ASP A 146 23.84 -18.72 -7.91
CA ASP A 146 22.56 -19.44 -7.98
C ASP A 146 21.49 -18.70 -8.79
N LEU A 147 21.85 -17.57 -9.41
CA LEU A 147 20.94 -16.77 -10.23
C LEU A 147 20.95 -17.20 -11.69
N ALA A 148 19.77 -17.22 -12.31
CA ALA A 148 19.62 -17.32 -13.77
C ALA A 148 19.36 -15.96 -14.41
N ALA A 149 18.73 -15.01 -13.67
CA ALA A 149 18.42 -13.69 -14.16
C ALA A 149 18.12 -12.72 -13.01
N GLY A 150 18.02 -11.44 -13.34
CA GLY A 150 17.39 -10.41 -12.50
C GLY A 150 16.72 -9.34 -13.34
N THR A 151 15.76 -8.64 -12.76
CA THR A 151 15.19 -7.43 -13.36
C THR A 151 15.49 -6.22 -12.50
N TRP A 152 15.98 -5.17 -13.15
CA TRP A 152 16.37 -3.94 -12.48
C TRP A 152 15.66 -2.73 -13.08
N GLY A 153 14.94 -2.01 -12.22
CA GLY A 153 14.34 -0.72 -12.59
C GLY A 153 15.35 0.41 -12.50
N ARG A 154 15.69 1.01 -13.66
CA ARG A 154 16.66 2.12 -13.75
C ARG A 154 16.10 3.43 -13.26
N SER A 155 14.81 3.65 -13.44
CA SER A 155 14.09 4.87 -13.05
C SER A 155 12.66 4.55 -12.64
N GLY A 156 12.04 5.47 -11.88
CA GLY A 156 10.66 5.34 -11.47
C GLY A 156 10.42 4.37 -10.31
N GLU A 157 11.47 3.81 -9.74
CA GLU A 157 11.40 2.86 -8.63
C GLU A 157 12.34 3.28 -7.48
N GLY A 158 11.94 2.98 -6.26
CA GLY A 158 12.74 3.30 -5.09
C GLY A 158 11.91 3.43 -3.82
N TRP A 159 12.21 4.39 -2.96
CA TRP A 159 11.56 4.55 -1.66
C TRP A 159 11.43 6.02 -1.27
N PHE A 160 10.58 6.27 -0.27
CA PHE A 160 10.24 7.62 0.16
C PHE A 160 9.74 7.62 1.62
N ASP A 161 9.52 8.79 2.20
CA ASP A 161 8.87 8.93 3.51
C ASP A 161 7.35 8.71 3.41
N GLY A 162 6.90 7.50 3.81
CA GLY A 162 5.48 7.13 3.80
C GLY A 162 4.65 7.92 4.81
N TRP A 163 5.22 8.29 5.95
CA TRP A 163 4.57 9.15 6.93
C TRP A 163 4.37 10.55 6.36
N GLY A 164 5.41 11.10 5.74
CA GLY A 164 5.36 12.40 5.06
C GLY A 164 4.28 12.43 3.98
N LEU A 165 4.14 11.37 3.18
CA LEU A 165 3.07 11.24 2.17
C LEU A 165 1.68 11.26 2.80
N LEU A 166 1.46 10.48 3.87
CA LEU A 166 0.20 10.47 4.61
C LEU A 166 -0.15 11.88 5.11
N GLN A 167 0.79 12.55 5.79
CA GLN A 167 0.55 13.89 6.34
C GLN A 167 0.33 14.93 5.24
N ALA A 168 1.00 14.82 4.11
CA ALA A 168 0.82 15.72 2.98
C ALA A 168 -0.61 15.62 2.40
N PHE A 169 -1.10 14.41 2.13
CA PHE A 169 -2.49 14.21 1.70
C PHE A 169 -3.49 14.71 2.72
N ARG A 170 -3.32 14.33 3.99
CA ARG A 170 -4.21 14.74 5.09
C ARG A 170 -4.28 16.26 5.24
N ARG A 171 -3.12 16.93 5.26
CA ARG A 171 -3.04 18.39 5.37
C ARG A 171 -3.72 19.07 4.18
N LYS A 172 -3.47 18.57 2.96
CA LYS A 172 -4.09 19.12 1.75
C LYS A 172 -5.60 18.90 1.74
N ALA A 173 -6.08 17.69 2.05
CA ALA A 173 -7.51 17.43 2.13
C ALA A 173 -8.22 18.35 3.14
N ARG A 174 -7.61 18.58 4.31
CA ARG A 174 -8.14 19.53 5.31
C ARG A 174 -8.17 20.96 4.80
N SER A 175 -7.14 21.41 4.11
CA SER A 175 -7.10 22.76 3.53
C SER A 175 -8.18 22.99 2.47
N LEU A 176 -8.64 21.91 1.83
CA LEU A 176 -9.75 21.91 0.87
C LEU A 176 -11.13 21.73 1.52
N GLY A 177 -11.21 21.56 2.84
CA GLY A 177 -12.46 21.48 3.58
C GLY A 177 -12.86 20.08 4.07
N ALA A 178 -11.99 19.06 3.97
CA ALA A 178 -12.25 17.78 4.62
C ALA A 178 -12.30 17.91 6.14
N GLU A 179 -13.36 17.43 6.76
CA GLU A 179 -13.50 17.34 8.21
C GLU A 179 -13.01 15.97 8.71
N TYR A 180 -12.06 15.96 9.63
CA TYR A 180 -11.57 14.73 10.26
C TYR A 180 -12.17 14.59 11.65
N VAL A 181 -12.96 13.54 11.85
CA VAL A 181 -13.63 13.20 13.09
C VAL A 181 -12.95 12.01 13.73
N LYS A 182 -12.53 12.16 14.99
CA LYS A 182 -12.05 11.03 15.79
C LYS A 182 -13.24 10.16 16.19
N GLY A 183 -13.20 8.88 15.80
CA GLY A 183 -14.22 7.93 16.20
C GLY A 183 -14.03 6.58 15.52
N GLU A 184 -14.58 5.56 16.13
CA GLU A 184 -14.61 4.21 15.58
C GLU A 184 -16.04 3.87 15.18
N VAL A 185 -16.23 3.44 13.93
CA VAL A 185 -17.54 3.02 13.43
C VAL A 185 -17.92 1.69 14.09
N ALA A 186 -19.10 1.68 14.69
CA ALA A 186 -19.68 0.51 15.34
C ALA A 186 -20.84 -0.10 14.54
N GLU A 187 -21.47 0.70 13.67
CA GLU A 187 -22.62 0.26 12.88
C GLU A 187 -22.69 1.04 11.55
N VAL A 188 -23.14 0.36 10.50
CA VAL A 188 -23.52 0.95 9.21
C VAL A 188 -25.02 0.81 9.04
N GLU A 189 -25.74 1.94 9.06
CA GLU A 189 -27.18 1.97 8.88
C GLU A 189 -27.56 1.95 7.41
N ARG A 190 -28.52 1.08 7.05
CA ARG A 190 -29.00 0.92 5.66
C ARG A 190 -30.52 1.08 5.57
N GLU A 191 -30.94 1.65 4.45
CA GLU A 191 -32.34 1.62 3.99
C GLU A 191 -32.39 0.92 2.65
N GLY A 192 -32.91 -0.30 2.63
CA GLY A 192 -32.88 -1.16 1.45
C GLY A 192 -31.43 -1.51 1.02
N ASN A 193 -31.06 -1.13 -0.19
CA ASN A 193 -29.73 -1.32 -0.75
C ASN A 193 -28.82 -0.09 -0.73
N ALA A 194 -29.14 0.90 0.09
CA ALA A 194 -28.33 2.10 0.28
C ALA A 194 -27.89 2.27 1.74
N VAL A 195 -26.66 2.72 1.94
CA VAL A 195 -26.16 3.20 3.23
C VAL A 195 -26.75 4.60 3.47
N VAL A 196 -27.26 4.86 4.69
CA VAL A 196 -27.83 6.16 5.05
C VAL A 196 -27.07 6.85 6.18
N ALA A 197 -26.33 6.11 6.99
CA ALA A 197 -25.50 6.68 8.05
C ALA A 197 -24.45 5.67 8.55
N VAL A 198 -23.47 6.18 9.28
CA VAL A 198 -22.64 5.40 10.20
C VAL A 198 -22.86 5.86 11.63
N ARG A 199 -22.78 4.93 12.58
CA ARG A 199 -22.82 5.20 14.02
C ARG A 199 -21.47 4.87 14.64
N LEU A 200 -20.95 5.81 15.39
CA LEU A 200 -19.69 5.65 16.13
C LEU A 200 -19.93 4.97 17.48
N LYS A 201 -18.89 4.39 18.07
CA LYS A 201 -18.95 3.75 19.41
C LYS A 201 -19.43 4.69 20.53
N ASP A 202 -19.21 5.99 20.40
CA ASP A 202 -19.66 6.99 21.37
C ASP A 202 -21.14 7.40 21.19
N GLY A 203 -21.84 6.79 20.22
CA GLY A 203 -23.24 7.08 19.89
C GLY A 203 -23.42 8.18 18.84
N THR A 204 -22.38 8.87 18.42
CA THR A 204 -22.46 9.88 17.36
C THR A 204 -22.95 9.24 16.07
N ARG A 205 -23.98 9.84 15.44
CA ARG A 205 -24.54 9.42 14.15
C ARG A 205 -24.11 10.39 13.06
N ILE A 206 -23.56 9.88 11.97
CA ILE A 206 -23.16 10.67 10.80
C ILE A 206 -23.95 10.15 9.59
N ALA A 207 -24.92 10.94 9.14
CA ALA A 207 -25.68 10.64 7.91
C ALA A 207 -24.79 10.86 6.68
N CYS A 208 -24.90 10.00 5.67
CA CYS A 208 -24.08 10.10 4.47
C CYS A 208 -24.86 9.76 3.19
N GLY A 209 -24.54 10.49 2.11
CA GLY A 209 -24.98 10.15 0.77
C GLY A 209 -24.16 9.00 0.17
N THR A 210 -22.88 8.94 0.49
CA THR A 210 -21.93 7.91 0.04
C THR A 210 -21.03 7.50 1.19
N LEU A 211 -20.75 6.20 1.32
CA LEU A 211 -19.79 5.66 2.28
C LEU A 211 -18.61 5.06 1.51
N VAL A 212 -17.38 5.40 1.91
CA VAL A 212 -16.13 4.85 1.37
C VAL A 212 -15.38 4.10 2.45
N ASN A 213 -15.08 2.84 2.20
CA ASN A 213 -14.32 1.99 3.10
C ASN A 213 -12.82 2.06 2.78
N CYS A 214 -12.09 2.86 3.53
CA CYS A 214 -10.62 2.95 3.52
C CYS A 214 -10.03 2.48 4.87
N ALA A 215 -10.72 1.59 5.58
CA ALA A 215 -10.39 1.24 6.96
C ALA A 215 -9.19 0.26 7.09
N GLY A 216 -8.47 -0.04 6.00
CA GLY A 216 -7.27 -0.89 6.00
C GLY A 216 -7.55 -2.24 6.68
N SER A 217 -6.79 -2.57 7.73
CA SER A 217 -6.98 -3.81 8.50
C SER A 217 -8.39 -3.99 9.09
N GLY A 218 -9.13 -2.91 9.33
CA GLY A 218 -10.54 -2.95 9.76
C GLY A 218 -11.55 -3.03 8.61
N GLY A 219 -11.09 -3.03 7.37
CA GLY A 219 -11.95 -2.91 6.19
C GLY A 219 -12.94 -4.04 6.01
N ARG A 220 -12.56 -5.28 6.35
CA ARG A 220 -13.46 -6.44 6.33
C ARG A 220 -14.63 -6.25 7.29
N ALA A 221 -14.35 -5.88 8.54
CA ALA A 221 -15.40 -5.67 9.54
C ALA A 221 -16.38 -4.57 9.13
N LEU A 222 -15.88 -3.45 8.58
CA LEU A 222 -16.73 -2.38 8.06
C LEU A 222 -17.60 -2.83 6.87
N ALA A 223 -17.05 -3.64 5.97
CA ALA A 223 -17.80 -4.20 4.84
C ALA A 223 -18.92 -5.14 5.34
N GLU A 224 -18.62 -6.00 6.33
CA GLU A 224 -19.59 -6.91 6.94
C GLU A 224 -20.73 -6.13 7.65
N MET A 225 -20.45 -5.00 8.32
CA MET A 225 -21.49 -4.10 8.87
C MET A 225 -22.42 -3.54 7.78
N ALA A 226 -21.91 -3.34 6.56
CA ALA A 226 -22.70 -2.94 5.41
C ALA A 226 -23.37 -4.14 4.68
N GLY A 227 -23.23 -5.37 5.18
CA GLY A 227 -23.74 -6.58 4.57
C GLY A 227 -22.96 -7.05 3.33
N VAL A 228 -21.72 -6.61 3.17
CA VAL A 228 -20.81 -6.94 2.05
C VAL A 228 -19.68 -7.82 2.56
N ARG A 229 -19.37 -8.90 1.83
CA ARG A 229 -18.26 -9.80 2.16
C ARG A 229 -17.10 -9.56 1.20
N ILE A 230 -15.92 -9.33 1.76
CA ILE A 230 -14.68 -9.19 1.00
C ILE A 230 -13.64 -10.22 1.50
N PRO A 231 -12.84 -10.83 0.62
CA PRO A 231 -11.82 -11.80 0.99
C PRO A 231 -10.54 -11.07 1.47
N VAL A 232 -10.70 -10.18 2.43
CA VAL A 232 -9.59 -9.38 2.99
C VAL A 232 -9.35 -9.82 4.42
N GLN A 233 -8.09 -10.08 4.74
CA GLN A 233 -7.63 -10.43 6.08
C GLN A 233 -6.47 -9.54 6.50
N ALA A 234 -6.45 -9.13 7.75
CA ALA A 234 -5.34 -8.39 8.30
C ALA A 234 -4.22 -9.37 8.69
N LYS A 235 -3.10 -9.33 7.96
CA LYS A 235 -1.91 -10.14 8.20
C LYS A 235 -0.83 -9.32 8.88
N ARG A 236 0.05 -9.97 9.66
CA ARG A 236 1.18 -9.32 10.33
C ARG A 236 2.42 -9.37 9.45
N ARG A 237 3.13 -8.26 9.32
CA ARG A 237 4.41 -8.19 8.63
C ARG A 237 5.45 -7.54 9.53
N TYR A 238 6.64 -8.13 9.56
CA TYR A 238 7.77 -7.63 10.31
C TYR A 238 8.70 -6.82 9.42
N VAL A 239 9.23 -5.75 9.98
CA VAL A 239 10.32 -4.97 9.39
C VAL A 239 11.46 -4.92 10.39
N PHE A 240 12.64 -5.31 9.95
CA PHE A 240 13.86 -5.27 10.74
C PHE A 240 14.82 -4.22 10.18
N THR A 241 15.68 -3.70 11.05
CA THR A 241 16.78 -2.82 10.64
C THR A 241 18.11 -3.43 10.98
N PHE A 242 19.12 -3.13 10.19
CA PHE A 242 20.50 -3.47 10.52
C PHE A 242 21.47 -2.43 9.98
N SER A 243 22.70 -2.45 10.46
CA SER A 243 23.80 -1.67 9.90
C SER A 243 24.91 -2.59 9.42
N CYS A 244 25.53 -2.21 8.29
CA CYS A 244 26.67 -2.87 7.68
C CYS A 244 27.82 -1.87 7.58
N LYS A 245 29.04 -2.31 7.96
CA LYS A 245 30.24 -1.46 7.89
C LYS A 245 30.84 -1.44 6.50
N GLU A 246 30.73 -2.57 5.79
CA GLU A 246 31.22 -2.68 4.42
C GLU A 246 30.26 -1.95 3.48
N PRO A 247 30.75 -1.03 2.63
CA PRO A 247 29.89 -0.29 1.72
C PRO A 247 29.23 -1.22 0.68
N VAL A 248 27.91 -1.09 0.53
CA VAL A 248 27.14 -1.70 -0.56
C VAL A 248 26.69 -0.57 -1.47
N GLU A 249 27.55 -0.18 -2.40
CA GLU A 249 27.34 1.01 -3.22
C GLU A 249 26.22 0.84 -4.22
N ASN A 250 25.43 1.90 -4.41
CA ASN A 250 24.30 1.95 -5.36
C ASN A 250 23.32 0.77 -5.18
N CYS A 251 23.12 0.34 -3.93
CA CYS A 251 22.20 -0.75 -3.62
C CYS A 251 20.76 -0.32 -3.92
N PRO A 252 20.05 -1.00 -4.84
CA PRO A 252 18.62 -0.82 -5.03
C PRO A 252 17.84 -1.48 -3.86
N LEU A 253 16.52 -1.38 -3.86
CA LEU A 253 15.73 -2.30 -3.07
C LEU A 253 15.87 -3.70 -3.70
N LEU A 254 16.57 -4.57 -3.00
CA LEU A 254 16.89 -5.93 -3.41
C LEU A 254 15.79 -6.90 -2.96
N ILE A 255 15.32 -7.73 -3.87
CA ILE A 255 14.43 -8.86 -3.58
C ILE A 255 15.20 -10.13 -3.98
N ASP A 256 15.53 -10.93 -2.99
CA ASP A 256 16.22 -12.20 -3.18
C ASP A 256 15.27 -13.31 -3.67
N THR A 257 15.83 -14.39 -4.21
CA THR A 257 15.07 -15.57 -4.63
C THR A 257 14.29 -16.25 -3.51
N SER A 258 14.71 -16.05 -2.27
CA SER A 258 14.02 -16.51 -1.06
C SER A 258 12.78 -15.66 -0.70
N GLY A 259 12.59 -14.50 -1.33
CA GLY A 259 11.57 -13.50 -0.94
C GLY A 259 12.04 -12.53 0.14
N ALA A 260 13.21 -12.73 0.74
CA ALA A 260 13.81 -11.74 1.64
C ALA A 260 14.19 -10.47 0.86
N TYR A 261 13.91 -9.32 1.44
CA TYR A 261 14.26 -8.04 0.83
C TYR A 261 15.11 -7.17 1.75
N ALA A 262 15.93 -6.32 1.14
CA ALA A 262 16.63 -5.25 1.86
C ALA A 262 16.68 -3.97 1.03
N ARG A 263 16.61 -2.81 1.67
CA ARG A 263 16.85 -1.52 1.05
C ARG A 263 17.68 -0.59 1.95
N PRO A 264 18.47 0.31 1.36
CA PRO A 264 19.18 1.33 2.13
C PRO A 264 18.24 2.27 2.89
N GLU A 265 18.64 2.62 4.13
CA GLU A 265 17.93 3.58 5.00
C GLU A 265 18.90 4.64 5.53
N GLY A 266 19.81 5.11 4.70
CA GLY A 266 20.86 6.04 5.03
C GLY A 266 22.25 5.43 4.87
N GLU A 267 23.25 6.07 5.40
CA GLU A 267 24.64 5.62 5.28
C GLU A 267 24.88 4.36 6.13
N GLY A 268 25.16 3.23 5.45
CA GLY A 268 25.43 1.95 6.08
C GLY A 268 24.24 1.33 6.84
N ALA A 269 23.07 1.94 6.80
CA ALA A 269 21.85 1.40 7.41
C ALA A 269 20.90 0.81 6.37
N PHE A 270 20.20 -0.23 6.78
CA PHE A 270 19.26 -0.95 5.93
C PHE A 270 17.98 -1.29 6.69
N ILE A 271 16.87 -1.39 5.97
CA ILE A 271 15.68 -2.10 6.44
C ILE A 271 15.48 -3.36 5.59
N CYS A 272 14.92 -4.37 6.21
CA CYS A 272 14.67 -5.66 5.56
C CYS A 272 13.41 -6.34 6.11
N GLY A 273 12.97 -7.35 5.41
CA GLY A 273 11.86 -8.19 5.78
C GLY A 273 11.67 -9.31 4.79
N ALA A 274 10.62 -10.09 5.00
CA ALA A 274 10.13 -11.11 4.09
C ALA A 274 8.66 -11.38 4.38
N SER A 275 7.93 -11.96 3.43
CA SER A 275 6.64 -12.57 3.70
C SER A 275 6.84 -13.96 4.30
N PRO A 276 6.15 -14.32 5.38
CA PRO A 276 6.13 -15.70 5.87
C PRO A 276 5.52 -16.65 4.84
N GLU A 277 5.81 -17.94 4.96
CA GLU A 277 5.12 -18.97 4.18
C GLU A 277 3.62 -18.99 4.49
N ALA A 278 2.79 -19.36 3.51
CA ALA A 278 1.34 -19.21 3.58
C ALA A 278 0.68 -20.00 4.72
N ASP A 279 1.26 -21.12 5.13
CA ASP A 279 0.76 -22.00 6.22
C ASP A 279 1.07 -21.47 7.62
N VAL A 280 2.06 -20.57 7.74
CA VAL A 280 2.47 -19.95 9.00
C VAL A 280 2.26 -18.42 9.01
N ASP A 281 1.55 -17.90 8.02
CA ASP A 281 1.32 -16.44 7.86
C ASP A 281 0.40 -15.88 8.96
N PRO A 282 0.93 -15.12 9.94
CA PRO A 282 0.20 -14.74 11.13
C PRO A 282 -0.86 -13.67 10.85
N ASP A 283 -2.01 -13.80 11.50
CA ASP A 283 -3.05 -12.79 11.50
C ASP A 283 -2.72 -11.64 12.45
N TRP A 284 -3.11 -10.43 12.09
CA TRP A 284 -2.87 -9.24 12.90
C TRP A 284 -3.68 -9.24 14.21
N PHE A 285 -4.91 -9.78 14.17
CA PHE A 285 -5.86 -9.72 15.28
C PHE A 285 -5.94 -11.01 16.12
N ASP A 286 -5.16 -12.04 15.81
CA ASP A 286 -5.21 -13.32 16.56
C ASP A 286 -4.60 -13.23 17.97
N GLU A 287 -3.86 -12.17 18.24
CA GLU A 287 -3.23 -11.89 19.53
C GLU A 287 -3.55 -10.49 20.00
N ASP A 288 -3.39 -10.23 21.29
CA ASP A 288 -3.49 -8.88 21.85
C ASP A 288 -2.58 -7.92 21.06
N PRO A 289 -3.13 -6.90 20.40
CA PRO A 289 -2.31 -5.93 19.66
C PRO A 289 -1.28 -5.19 20.53
N ALA A 290 -1.48 -5.19 21.85
CA ALA A 290 -0.54 -4.63 22.83
C ALA A 290 0.67 -5.55 23.07
N SER A 291 0.56 -6.84 22.77
CA SER A 291 1.64 -7.83 22.92
C SER A 291 2.41 -8.07 21.62
N GLN A 292 2.66 -7.05 20.84
CA GLN A 292 3.34 -7.15 19.53
C GLN A 292 4.79 -7.64 19.68
N GLU A 293 4.96 -8.85 20.21
CA GLU A 293 6.27 -9.48 20.26
C GLU A 293 6.79 -9.69 18.84
N ILE A 294 8.00 -9.19 18.62
CA ILE A 294 8.69 -9.38 17.35
C ILE A 294 9.35 -10.75 17.37
N ASP A 295 9.05 -11.58 16.38
CA ASP A 295 9.73 -12.84 16.19
C ASP A 295 11.12 -12.60 15.60
N PHE A 296 12.13 -12.50 16.46
CA PHE A 296 13.51 -12.35 16.03
C PHE A 296 14.10 -13.64 15.43
N SER A 297 13.51 -14.81 15.70
CA SER A 297 13.97 -16.06 15.09
C SER A 297 13.74 -16.02 13.56
N PHE A 298 12.66 -15.41 13.10
CA PHE A 298 12.42 -15.20 11.67
C PHE A 298 13.50 -14.36 11.00
N PHE A 299 14.03 -13.37 11.70
CA PHE A 299 15.18 -12.61 11.21
C PHE A 299 16.46 -13.44 11.22
N GLU A 300 16.78 -14.12 12.33
CA GLU A 300 18.04 -14.81 12.54
C GLU A 300 18.16 -16.09 11.73
N GLU A 301 17.06 -16.83 11.54
CA GLU A 301 17.08 -18.14 10.90
C GLU A 301 16.73 -18.09 9.41
N PHE A 302 16.01 -17.04 8.95
CA PHE A 302 15.57 -16.95 7.58
C PHE A 302 16.06 -15.69 6.85
N ILE A 303 15.70 -14.47 7.35
CA ILE A 303 15.94 -13.23 6.59
C ILE A 303 17.45 -12.94 6.48
N TRP A 304 18.15 -12.94 7.60
CA TRP A 304 19.58 -12.63 7.59
C TRP A 304 20.42 -13.65 6.81
N PRO A 305 20.29 -14.96 6.98
CA PRO A 305 21.03 -15.92 6.18
C PRO A 305 20.80 -15.78 4.67
N SER A 306 19.54 -15.55 4.26
CA SER A 306 19.20 -15.32 2.85
C SER A 306 19.86 -14.08 2.29
N LEU A 307 19.81 -12.97 3.01
CA LEU A 307 20.42 -11.71 2.60
C LEU A 307 21.95 -11.77 2.61
N ALA A 308 22.56 -12.47 3.60
CA ALA A 308 24.02 -12.66 3.67
C ALA A 308 24.53 -13.53 2.52
N HIS A 309 23.79 -14.57 2.14
CA HIS A 309 24.10 -15.36 0.95
C HIS A 309 24.11 -14.49 -0.32
N ARG A 310 23.11 -13.61 -0.47
CA ARG A 310 22.96 -12.74 -1.64
C ARG A 310 23.95 -11.57 -1.66
N VAL A 311 24.25 -11.01 -0.51
CA VAL A 311 25.17 -9.88 -0.33
C VAL A 311 26.19 -10.25 0.73
N PRO A 312 27.38 -10.78 0.36
CA PRO A 312 28.38 -11.27 1.32
C PRO A 312 28.81 -10.26 2.38
N ALA A 313 28.76 -8.95 2.08
CA ALA A 313 28.98 -7.89 3.07
C ALA A 313 28.00 -7.95 4.26
N PHE A 314 26.84 -8.57 4.10
CA PHE A 314 25.84 -8.73 5.15
C PHE A 314 26.10 -9.91 6.11
N GLU A 315 27.17 -10.68 5.92
CA GLU A 315 27.63 -11.67 6.93
C GLU A 315 27.99 -10.99 8.26
N ALA A 316 28.49 -9.75 8.21
CA ALA A 316 28.95 -9.00 9.37
C ALA A 316 28.10 -7.75 9.62
N ILE A 317 26.84 -7.94 9.97
CA ILE A 317 25.91 -6.86 10.29
C ILE A 317 25.76 -6.66 11.80
N ARG A 318 25.18 -5.52 12.16
CA ARG A 318 24.66 -5.26 13.51
C ARG A 318 23.16 -5.08 13.42
N PRO A 319 22.35 -6.00 14.01
CA PRO A 319 20.90 -5.84 14.10
C PRO A 319 20.53 -4.54 14.82
N GLY A 320 19.44 -3.91 14.39
CA GLY A 320 18.91 -2.69 14.95
C GLY A 320 17.50 -2.88 15.51
N ARG A 321 16.62 -1.90 15.25
CA ARG A 321 15.22 -1.96 15.69
C ARG A 321 14.40 -2.88 14.77
N ALA A 322 13.30 -3.38 15.32
CA ALA A 322 12.27 -4.06 14.56
C ALA A 322 10.88 -3.55 14.95
N TRP A 323 9.93 -3.67 14.06
CA TRP A 323 8.51 -3.42 14.33
C TRP A 323 7.64 -4.32 13.46
N SER A 324 6.36 -4.41 13.80
CA SER A 324 5.37 -5.10 12.99
C SER A 324 4.26 -4.15 12.56
N GLY A 325 3.62 -4.44 11.46
CA GLY A 325 2.50 -3.68 10.93
C GLY A 325 1.45 -4.56 10.25
N PRO A 326 0.20 -4.08 10.17
CA PRO A 326 -0.86 -4.82 9.49
C PRO A 326 -0.78 -4.66 7.97
N TYR A 327 -0.93 -5.77 7.25
CA TYR A 327 -1.28 -5.79 5.83
C TYR A 327 -2.75 -6.15 5.67
N ASP A 328 -3.50 -5.39 4.89
CA ASP A 328 -4.84 -5.74 4.45
C ASP A 328 -4.74 -6.66 3.21
N MET A 329 -4.52 -7.96 3.47
CA MET A 329 -4.26 -8.95 2.44
C MET A 329 -5.56 -9.37 1.74
N CYS A 330 -5.64 -9.21 0.41
CA CYS A 330 -6.69 -9.82 -0.41
C CYS A 330 -6.35 -11.28 -0.70
N LEU A 331 -7.06 -12.21 -0.06
CA LEU A 331 -6.78 -13.64 -0.16
C LEU A 331 -7.16 -14.25 -1.52
N LEU A 332 -7.92 -13.53 -2.35
CA LEU A 332 -8.29 -14.01 -3.68
C LEU A 332 -7.11 -13.95 -4.65
N ASP A 333 -6.38 -12.83 -4.67
CA ASP A 333 -5.45 -12.55 -5.76
C ASP A 333 -4.34 -11.53 -5.41
N HIS A 334 -4.23 -11.15 -4.15
CA HIS A 334 -3.30 -10.13 -3.65
C HIS A 334 -3.45 -8.74 -4.30
N ASN A 335 -4.62 -8.45 -4.89
CA ASN A 335 -4.94 -7.17 -5.50
C ASN A 335 -6.04 -6.43 -4.76
N ALA A 336 -5.94 -5.10 -4.77
CA ALA A 336 -6.91 -4.22 -4.14
C ALA A 336 -8.31 -4.41 -4.73
N ILE A 337 -9.33 -4.25 -3.88
CA ILE A 337 -10.74 -4.20 -4.28
C ILE A 337 -11.14 -2.72 -4.28
N VAL A 338 -11.41 -2.17 -5.46
CA VAL A 338 -11.67 -0.74 -5.66
C VAL A 338 -12.96 -0.53 -6.45
N GLY A 339 -13.90 0.23 -5.89
CA GLY A 339 -15.14 0.56 -6.59
C GLY A 339 -16.39 0.25 -5.78
N GLN A 340 -17.55 0.30 -6.44
CA GLN A 340 -18.85 0.07 -5.81
C GLN A 340 -18.98 -1.35 -5.27
N ALA A 341 -19.63 -1.50 -4.13
CA ALA A 341 -19.80 -2.78 -3.43
C ALA A 341 -21.06 -3.54 -3.91
N GLY A 342 -21.06 -4.03 -5.15
CA GLY A 342 -22.16 -4.83 -5.71
C GLY A 342 -23.51 -4.11 -5.62
N ASP A 343 -24.50 -4.74 -4.98
CA ASP A 343 -25.85 -4.19 -4.86
C ASP A 343 -26.00 -3.02 -3.89
N VAL A 344 -24.99 -2.72 -3.07
CA VAL A 344 -25.00 -1.57 -2.16
C VAL A 344 -24.52 -0.33 -2.91
N LYS A 345 -25.47 0.41 -3.51
CA LYS A 345 -25.24 1.40 -4.57
C LYS A 345 -24.34 2.57 -4.21
N ASN A 346 -24.30 2.99 -2.96
CA ASN A 346 -23.52 4.13 -2.48
C ASN A 346 -22.44 3.75 -1.48
N PHE A 347 -22.03 2.48 -1.50
CA PHE A 347 -20.91 1.98 -0.70
C PHE A 347 -19.75 1.62 -1.63
N TYR A 348 -18.59 2.21 -1.37
CA TYR A 348 -17.38 2.01 -2.17
C TYR A 348 -16.32 1.33 -1.34
N LEU A 349 -15.70 0.31 -1.92
CA LEU A 349 -14.59 -0.45 -1.36
C LEU A 349 -13.26 0.14 -1.82
N CYS A 350 -12.30 0.14 -0.91
CA CYS A 350 -10.92 0.56 -1.12
C CYS A 350 -10.03 -0.22 -0.15
N ASN A 351 -9.94 -1.52 -0.34
CA ASN A 351 -9.40 -2.48 0.63
C ASN A 351 -8.55 -3.55 -0.06
N GLY A 352 -7.77 -4.30 0.74
CA GLY A 352 -7.06 -5.48 0.26
C GLY A 352 -5.83 -5.18 -0.57
N PHE A 353 -5.08 -4.15 -0.22
CA PHE A 353 -3.91 -3.69 -0.98
C PHE A 353 -2.70 -4.61 -0.92
N SER A 354 -2.68 -5.57 -0.01
CA SER A 354 -1.66 -6.61 0.08
C SER A 354 -0.23 -6.05 0.09
N GLY A 355 -0.01 -4.97 0.87
CA GLY A 355 1.28 -4.30 0.99
C GLY A 355 1.56 -3.19 -0.03
N HIS A 356 0.73 -3.00 -1.04
CA HIS A 356 0.97 -2.03 -2.13
C HIS A 356 0.28 -0.68 -1.95
N GLY A 357 -0.59 -0.53 -0.94
CA GLY A 357 -1.51 0.61 -0.78
C GLY A 357 -0.82 1.97 -0.73
N LEU A 358 0.35 2.08 -0.09
CA LEU A 358 1.05 3.36 0.06
C LEU A 358 1.42 3.96 -1.31
N GLN A 359 2.09 3.18 -2.17
CA GLN A 359 2.49 3.62 -3.50
C GLN A 359 1.30 3.78 -4.48
N GLN A 360 0.23 3.01 -4.29
CA GLN A 360 -0.96 3.06 -5.13
C GLN A 360 -1.91 4.21 -4.76
N SER A 361 -1.77 4.78 -3.56
CA SER A 361 -2.71 5.77 -3.03
C SER A 361 -2.97 6.98 -3.92
N PRO A 362 -2.02 7.54 -4.69
CA PRO A 362 -2.30 8.65 -5.58
C PRO A 362 -3.29 8.29 -6.72
N ALA A 363 -3.07 7.14 -7.36
CA ALA A 363 -3.90 6.68 -8.47
C ALA A 363 -5.27 6.20 -8.00
N ILE A 364 -5.30 5.42 -6.92
CA ILE A 364 -6.54 4.85 -6.38
C ILE A 364 -7.45 5.94 -5.82
N GLY A 365 -6.90 6.89 -5.05
CA GLY A 365 -7.69 8.02 -4.55
C GLY A 365 -8.29 8.84 -5.69
N ARG A 366 -7.54 9.03 -6.79
CA ARG A 366 -8.01 9.69 -8.00
C ARG A 366 -9.16 8.91 -8.66
N GLY A 367 -8.96 7.61 -8.89
CA GLY A 367 -9.97 6.76 -9.52
C GLY A 367 -11.26 6.68 -8.70
N LEU A 368 -11.17 6.56 -7.38
CA LEU A 368 -12.35 6.60 -6.51
C LEU A 368 -13.11 7.93 -6.61
N ALA A 369 -12.40 9.05 -6.60
CA ALA A 369 -13.03 10.36 -6.76
C ALA A 369 -13.76 10.47 -8.10
N GLU A 370 -13.13 10.03 -9.20
CA GLU A 370 -13.73 10.03 -10.52
C GLU A 370 -14.98 9.14 -10.58
N LEU A 371 -14.92 7.95 -10.00
CA LEU A 371 -16.04 7.02 -9.97
C LEU A 371 -17.22 7.57 -9.16
N ILE A 372 -16.95 8.18 -7.99
CA ILE A 372 -18.00 8.78 -7.14
C ILE A 372 -18.63 10.02 -7.81
N VAL A 373 -17.83 10.89 -8.42
CA VAL A 373 -18.31 12.16 -8.99
C VAL A 373 -18.92 11.99 -10.36
N HIS A 374 -18.31 11.14 -11.20
CA HIS A 374 -18.66 11.02 -12.63
C HIS A 374 -19.24 9.67 -13.02
N GLY A 375 -19.24 8.69 -12.11
CA GLY A 375 -19.73 7.33 -12.40
C GLY A 375 -18.82 6.49 -13.30
N VAL A 376 -17.65 7.02 -13.69
CA VAL A 376 -16.69 6.34 -14.59
C VAL A 376 -15.24 6.76 -14.23
N PHE A 377 -14.30 5.88 -14.46
CA PHE A 377 -12.88 6.20 -14.45
C PHE A 377 -12.52 7.07 -15.66
N ARG A 378 -11.69 8.09 -15.48
CA ARG A 378 -11.29 9.04 -16.52
C ARG A 378 -9.80 9.07 -16.78
N THR A 379 -9.00 8.95 -15.71
CA THR A 379 -7.54 9.02 -15.79
C THR A 379 -6.92 7.64 -16.04
N LEU A 380 -7.31 6.67 -15.22
CA LEU A 380 -6.89 5.27 -15.33
C LEU A 380 -8.13 4.39 -15.17
N ASP A 381 -8.29 3.44 -16.07
CA ASP A 381 -9.32 2.41 -15.91
C ASP A 381 -8.88 1.41 -14.83
N LEU A 382 -9.57 1.43 -13.70
CA LEU A 382 -9.35 0.53 -12.56
C LEU A 382 -10.42 -0.56 -12.47
N SER A 383 -11.22 -0.77 -13.50
CA SER A 383 -12.36 -1.72 -13.51
C SER A 383 -11.93 -3.15 -13.22
N GLU A 384 -10.72 -3.54 -13.62
CA GLU A 384 -10.14 -4.85 -13.30
C GLU A 384 -9.99 -5.09 -11.79
N LEU A 385 -9.89 -4.02 -10.97
CA LEU A 385 -9.86 -4.09 -9.51
C LEU A 385 -11.27 -4.09 -8.88
N GLY A 386 -12.31 -4.06 -9.68
CA GLY A 386 -13.71 -4.00 -9.24
C GLY A 386 -14.14 -5.19 -8.39
N TYR A 387 -15.17 -4.99 -7.56
CA TYR A 387 -15.72 -6.03 -6.68
C TYR A 387 -16.39 -7.18 -7.45
N GLU A 388 -16.78 -6.96 -8.71
CA GLU A 388 -17.38 -7.96 -9.60
C GLU A 388 -16.47 -9.17 -9.81
N ARG A 389 -15.13 -8.99 -9.82
CA ARG A 389 -14.18 -10.10 -9.92
C ARG A 389 -14.23 -11.01 -8.68
N VAL A 390 -14.48 -10.42 -7.51
CA VAL A 390 -14.62 -11.15 -6.23
C VAL A 390 -15.90 -11.97 -6.26
N LEU A 391 -17.04 -11.36 -6.64
CA LEU A 391 -18.32 -12.04 -6.75
C LEU A 391 -18.27 -13.19 -7.76
N ALA A 392 -17.56 -13.00 -8.85
CA ALA A 392 -17.41 -14.00 -9.91
C ALA A 392 -16.30 -15.03 -9.64
N ASN A 393 -15.56 -14.91 -8.51
CA ASN A 393 -14.37 -15.71 -8.20
C ASN A 393 -13.38 -15.76 -9.38
N ARG A 394 -13.10 -14.60 -9.98
CA ARG A 394 -12.14 -14.43 -11.09
C ARG A 394 -10.90 -13.68 -10.59
N PRO A 395 -9.87 -14.38 -10.09
CA PRO A 395 -8.68 -13.74 -9.56
C PRO A 395 -7.87 -13.01 -10.65
N LEU A 396 -7.39 -11.83 -10.32
CA LEU A 396 -6.35 -11.11 -11.05
C LEU A 396 -5.03 -11.35 -10.32
N LEU A 397 -4.39 -12.48 -10.59
CA LEU A 397 -3.23 -12.90 -9.81
C LEU A 397 -2.04 -11.95 -9.99
N GLU A 398 -1.58 -11.36 -8.89
CA GLU A 398 -0.29 -10.68 -8.84
C GLU A 398 0.79 -11.66 -8.39
N ARG A 399 1.77 -11.92 -9.28
CA ARG A 399 2.84 -12.93 -9.08
C ARG A 399 4.04 -12.35 -8.34
N ASN A 400 4.18 -11.02 -8.32
CA ASN A 400 5.30 -10.31 -7.67
C ASN A 400 4.84 -9.70 -6.33
N VAL A 401 4.42 -10.55 -5.39
CA VAL A 401 4.10 -10.14 -4.00
C VAL A 401 5.33 -10.37 -3.13
N ILE A 402 5.63 -9.40 -2.24
CA ILE A 402 6.78 -9.44 -1.33
C ILE A 402 6.25 -9.50 0.10
#